data_f7a44be6ecc5f22bd0714f21ea61a0da
#
_entry.id   f7a44be6ecc5f22bd0714f21ea61a0da
#
_cell.length_a   1.000
_cell.length_b   1.000
_cell.length_c   1.000
_cell.angle_alpha   90.00
_cell.angle_beta   90.00
_cell.angle_gamma   90.00
#
_symmetry.space_group_name_H-M   'P 1'
#
loop_
_entity.id
_entity.type
_entity.pdbx_description
1 polymer ?
#
loop_
_entity_poly.entity_id
_entity_poly.type
_entity_poly.pdbx_seq_one_letter_code
_entity_poly.pdbx_strand_id
1 'polypeptide(L)'
;RGYAVLDQTAMPMIGDPETTYDTFVPQLVADAEAAVAKAVEIGVADPGKIGIIGHSHGGLMVANLLAHSDLFTAGIARSGSYNKTTQPFGLQSALRSLFEARDVYIQVSPTFFADRVNEPVLIIHGNDDSNPGTLTFQSEVFFEAVRGSGGTARLVLLPYEDHGYRSRESIEHVIWEQMRWFDKYVKGEELF
;
A
#
# COMPACT_ATOMS: atom_id res chain seq x y z
N ARG A 1 -20.83 4.21 8.62
CA ARG A 1 -20.00 3.24 9.32
C ARG A 1 -19.16 3.86 10.44
N GLY A 2 -19.18 5.19 10.63
CA GLY A 2 -18.47 5.86 11.74
C GLY A 2 -16.97 6.06 11.53
N TYR A 3 -16.48 6.01 10.30
CA TYR A 3 -15.14 6.43 9.95
C TYR A 3 -15.13 7.89 9.49
N ALA A 4 -14.12 8.65 9.92
CA ALA A 4 -13.70 9.84 9.22
C ALA A 4 -12.78 9.42 8.06
N VAL A 5 -12.85 10.14 6.95
CA VAL A 5 -12.02 9.83 5.76
C VAL A 5 -11.20 11.08 5.41
N LEU A 6 -9.89 10.94 5.43
CA LEU A 6 -8.97 11.90 4.84
C LEU A 6 -8.77 11.50 3.38
N ASP A 7 -9.41 12.22 2.48
CA ASP A 7 -9.40 11.95 1.04
C ASP A 7 -8.46 12.91 0.29
N GLN A 8 -8.01 12.50 -0.89
CA GLN A 8 -7.15 13.29 -1.78
C GLN A 8 -5.83 13.75 -1.12
N THR A 9 -5.29 12.94 -0.22
CA THR A 9 -4.00 13.23 0.41
C THR A 9 -2.89 13.14 -0.62
N ALA A 10 -2.28 14.27 -0.94
CA ALA A 10 -1.09 14.30 -1.79
C ALA A 10 0.16 14.03 -0.95
N MET A 11 1.02 13.15 -1.44
CA MET A 11 2.34 12.84 -0.87
C MET A 11 3.39 13.07 -1.96
N PRO A 12 3.76 14.34 -2.22
CA PRO A 12 4.64 14.68 -3.32
C PRO A 12 6.09 14.29 -3.02
N MET A 13 6.76 13.69 -4.00
CA MET A 13 8.21 13.52 -3.94
C MET A 13 8.89 14.81 -4.41
N ILE A 14 9.63 15.44 -3.50
CA ILE A 14 10.31 16.74 -3.74
C ILE A 14 11.79 16.47 -3.98
N GLY A 15 12.36 17.11 -5.00
CA GLY A 15 13.78 17.01 -5.31
C GLY A 15 14.07 17.04 -6.81
N ASP A 16 15.31 16.79 -7.16
CA ASP A 16 15.75 16.64 -8.54
C ASP A 16 15.10 15.39 -9.15
N PRO A 17 14.47 15.47 -10.35
CA PRO A 17 13.81 14.34 -10.99
C PRO A 17 14.69 13.10 -11.16
N GLU A 18 16.01 13.26 -11.31
CA GLU A 18 16.91 12.12 -11.45
C GLU A 18 17.17 11.38 -10.13
N THR A 19 17.09 12.05 -8.99
CA THR A 19 17.47 11.51 -7.69
C THR A 19 16.35 11.53 -6.65
N THR A 20 15.16 12.01 -7.01
CA THR A 20 14.05 12.16 -6.06
C THR A 20 13.62 10.84 -5.39
N TYR A 21 13.77 9.72 -6.09
CA TYR A 21 13.48 8.39 -5.53
C TYR A 21 14.54 7.87 -4.54
N ASP A 22 15.71 8.50 -4.45
CA ASP A 22 16.72 8.15 -3.44
C ASP A 22 16.22 8.44 -2.02
N THR A 23 15.26 9.35 -1.90
CA THR A 23 14.60 9.73 -0.65
C THR A 23 13.10 9.41 -0.62
N PHE A 24 12.62 8.51 -1.49
CA PHE A 24 11.20 8.17 -1.59
C PHE A 24 10.62 7.74 -0.24
N VAL A 25 11.20 6.73 0.40
CA VAL A 25 10.66 6.20 1.66
C VAL A 25 10.70 7.23 2.80
N PRO A 26 11.82 7.93 3.07
CA PRO A 26 11.83 8.99 4.07
C PRO A 26 10.82 10.10 3.83
N GLN A 27 10.64 10.55 2.58
CA GLN A 27 9.65 11.58 2.25
C GLN A 27 8.23 11.07 2.46
N LEU A 28 7.94 9.85 1.99
CA LEU A 28 6.63 9.22 2.17
C LEU A 28 6.25 9.08 3.65
N VAL A 29 7.18 8.66 4.49
CA VAL A 29 6.95 8.55 5.94
C VAL A 29 6.70 9.93 6.55
N ALA A 30 7.52 10.95 6.22
CA ALA A 30 7.35 12.30 6.75
C ALA A 30 6.01 12.93 6.34
N ASP A 31 5.56 12.72 5.10
CA ASP A 31 4.25 13.18 4.63
C ASP A 31 3.10 12.50 5.38
N ALA A 32 3.21 11.19 5.60
CA ALA A 32 2.22 10.44 6.36
C ALA A 32 2.17 10.87 7.83
N GLU A 33 3.33 11.07 8.47
CA GLU A 33 3.42 11.61 9.84
C GLU A 33 2.74 12.98 9.95
N ALA A 34 2.99 13.89 9.01
CA ALA A 34 2.37 15.20 8.98
C ALA A 34 0.84 15.12 8.83
N ALA A 35 0.35 14.24 7.94
CA ALA A 35 -1.08 14.03 7.72
C ALA A 35 -1.77 13.45 8.97
N VAL A 36 -1.17 12.43 9.59
CA VAL A 36 -1.66 11.81 10.83
C VAL A 36 -1.65 12.81 11.97
N ALA A 37 -0.53 13.51 12.17
CA ALA A 37 -0.41 14.53 13.23
C ALA A 37 -1.49 15.61 13.08
N LYS A 38 -1.76 16.05 11.85
CA LYS A 38 -2.80 17.06 11.61
C LYS A 38 -4.20 16.53 11.89
N ALA A 39 -4.52 15.30 11.50
CA ALA A 39 -5.81 14.69 11.77
C ALA A 39 -6.07 14.50 13.28
N VAL A 40 -5.03 14.17 14.04
CA VAL A 40 -5.09 14.06 15.51
C VAL A 40 -5.22 15.44 16.15
N GLU A 41 -4.42 16.44 15.74
CA GLU A 41 -4.46 17.81 16.23
C GLU A 41 -5.85 18.44 16.16
N ILE A 42 -6.54 18.24 15.03
CA ILE A 42 -7.92 18.76 14.84
C ILE A 42 -9.00 17.88 15.47
N GLY A 43 -8.61 16.84 16.20
CA GLY A 43 -9.54 15.98 16.97
C GLY A 43 -10.40 15.04 16.12
N VAL A 44 -10.02 14.76 14.87
CA VAL A 44 -10.77 13.88 13.96
C VAL A 44 -10.30 12.43 14.05
N ALA A 45 -9.00 12.20 14.33
CA ALA A 45 -8.41 10.88 14.40
C ALA A 45 -7.95 10.53 15.83
N ASP A 46 -8.20 9.28 16.22
CA ASP A 46 -7.56 8.62 17.35
C ASP A 46 -6.25 7.98 16.84
N PRO A 47 -5.07 8.35 17.38
CA PRO A 47 -3.79 7.83 16.88
C PRO A 47 -3.66 6.31 16.96
N GLY A 48 -4.40 5.63 17.84
CA GLY A 48 -4.46 4.17 17.94
C GLY A 48 -5.50 3.52 17.01
N LYS A 49 -6.18 4.27 16.14
CA LYS A 49 -7.28 3.77 15.30
C LYS A 49 -7.25 4.38 13.90
N ILE A 50 -6.10 4.33 13.24
CA ILE A 50 -5.92 4.87 11.91
C ILE A 50 -5.63 3.73 10.92
N GLY A 51 -6.50 3.57 9.93
CA GLY A 51 -6.28 2.69 8.79
C GLY A 51 -5.78 3.47 7.58
N ILE A 52 -5.01 2.81 6.72
CA ILE A 52 -4.54 3.38 5.46
C ILE A 52 -5.01 2.52 4.28
N ILE A 53 -5.40 3.18 3.19
CA ILE A 53 -5.83 2.52 1.96
C ILE A 53 -5.22 3.21 0.73
N GLY A 54 -4.80 2.41 -0.24
CA GLY A 54 -4.27 2.91 -1.50
C GLY A 54 -4.48 1.95 -2.66
N HIS A 55 -4.51 2.51 -3.86
CA HIS A 55 -4.63 1.77 -5.12
C HIS A 55 -3.47 2.11 -6.05
N SER A 56 -2.97 1.11 -6.81
CA SER A 56 -1.89 1.28 -7.77
C SER A 56 -0.61 1.80 -7.09
N HIS A 57 -0.13 2.98 -7.44
CA HIS A 57 0.97 3.64 -6.72
C HIS A 57 0.65 3.86 -5.23
N GLY A 58 -0.61 4.16 -4.91
CA GLY A 58 -1.06 4.21 -3.51
C GLY A 58 -0.96 2.87 -2.79
N GLY A 59 -1.12 1.74 -3.47
CA GLY A 59 -0.87 0.41 -2.92
C GLY A 59 0.60 0.18 -2.57
N LEU A 60 1.52 0.63 -3.44
CA LEU A 60 2.96 0.67 -3.15
C LEU A 60 3.26 1.53 -1.91
N MET A 61 2.65 2.72 -1.84
CA MET A 61 2.83 3.64 -0.70
C MET A 61 2.34 3.00 0.60
N VAL A 62 1.16 2.39 0.60
CA VAL A 62 0.64 1.67 1.78
C VAL A 62 1.62 0.60 2.25
N ALA A 63 2.08 -0.26 1.35
CA ALA A 63 3.00 -1.34 1.70
C ALA A 63 4.34 -0.83 2.25
N ASN A 64 4.88 0.27 1.68
CA ASN A 64 6.09 0.91 2.21
C ASN A 64 5.84 1.56 3.58
N LEU A 65 4.70 2.22 3.79
CA LEU A 65 4.36 2.82 5.08
C LEU A 65 4.22 1.79 6.18
N LEU A 66 3.61 0.62 5.90
CA LEU A 66 3.54 -0.49 6.86
C LEU A 66 4.91 -1.14 7.14
N ALA A 67 5.84 -1.10 6.18
CA ALA A 67 7.18 -1.66 6.36
C ALA A 67 8.17 -0.69 7.03
N HIS A 68 7.88 0.61 7.05
CA HIS A 68 8.83 1.64 7.48
C HIS A 68 8.28 2.63 8.52
N SER A 69 7.05 2.41 9.04
CA SER A 69 6.48 3.23 10.10
C SER A 69 5.46 2.43 10.92
N ASP A 70 5.17 2.84 12.14
CA ASP A 70 4.14 2.29 13.04
C ASP A 70 2.94 3.27 13.16
N LEU A 71 2.64 4.03 12.11
CA LEU A 71 1.62 5.08 12.12
C LEU A 71 0.19 4.54 12.01
N PHE A 72 0.01 3.31 11.52
CA PHE A 72 -1.28 2.77 11.15
C PHE A 72 -1.60 1.49 11.92
N THR A 73 -2.88 1.25 12.16
CA THR A 73 -3.35 0.04 12.84
C THR A 73 -3.63 -1.11 11.86
N ALA A 74 -3.92 -0.79 10.61
CA ALA A 74 -4.10 -1.74 9.52
C ALA A 74 -3.98 -1.05 8.16
N GLY A 75 -3.60 -1.81 7.14
CA GLY A 75 -3.51 -1.34 5.75
C GLY A 75 -4.36 -2.12 4.77
N ILE A 76 -4.74 -1.45 3.69
CA ILE A 76 -5.39 -2.04 2.51
C ILE A 76 -4.65 -1.57 1.26
N ALA A 77 -3.95 -2.49 0.62
CA ALA A 77 -3.17 -2.24 -0.58
C ALA A 77 -3.83 -2.90 -1.80
N ARG A 78 -4.24 -2.10 -2.80
CA ARG A 78 -4.96 -2.58 -3.96
C ARG A 78 -4.15 -2.42 -5.23
N SER A 79 -4.06 -3.47 -6.05
CA SER A 79 -3.39 -3.49 -7.37
C SER A 79 -2.04 -2.75 -7.35
N GLY A 80 -1.23 -3.01 -6.33
CA GLY A 80 0.03 -2.31 -6.10
C GLY A 80 1.21 -2.93 -6.84
N SER A 81 2.30 -2.17 -6.90
CA SER A 81 3.59 -2.63 -7.41
C SER A 81 4.54 -2.83 -6.22
N TYR A 82 4.71 -4.04 -5.76
CA TYR A 82 5.43 -4.32 -4.51
C TYR A 82 6.90 -4.70 -4.71
N ASN A 83 7.30 -4.95 -5.96
CA ASN A 83 8.69 -5.23 -6.33
C ASN A 83 9.08 -4.50 -7.61
N LYS A 84 9.76 -3.36 -7.49
CA LYS A 84 10.19 -2.54 -8.63
C LYS A 84 11.32 -3.15 -9.43
N THR A 85 12.04 -4.13 -8.90
CA THR A 85 13.11 -4.80 -9.67
C THR A 85 12.57 -5.62 -10.83
N THR A 86 11.27 -5.92 -10.85
CA THR A 86 10.59 -6.57 -11.98
C THR A 86 10.37 -5.64 -13.18
N GLN A 87 10.63 -4.34 -13.01
CA GLN A 87 10.48 -3.30 -14.02
C GLN A 87 11.78 -2.53 -14.18
N PRO A 88 12.82 -3.13 -14.79
CA PRO A 88 14.18 -2.60 -14.73
C PRO A 88 14.37 -1.23 -15.43
N PHE A 89 13.40 -0.79 -16.23
CA PHE A 89 13.44 0.50 -16.94
C PHE A 89 12.25 1.41 -16.59
N GLY A 90 11.58 1.16 -15.45
CA GLY A 90 10.37 1.90 -15.09
C GLY A 90 10.14 2.02 -13.59
N LEU A 91 10.62 3.11 -12.99
CA LEU A 91 10.16 3.56 -11.66
C LEU A 91 9.16 4.72 -11.80
N GLN A 92 8.13 4.54 -12.63
CA GLN A 92 7.18 5.61 -12.96
C GLN A 92 7.88 6.89 -13.46
N SER A 93 8.00 7.94 -12.63
CA SER A 93 8.70 9.17 -12.99
C SER A 93 10.21 9.17 -12.75
N ALA A 94 10.79 8.10 -12.20
CA ALA A 94 12.24 8.01 -12.04
C ALA A 94 12.93 7.79 -13.38
N LEU A 95 13.98 8.56 -13.62
CA LEU A 95 14.69 8.56 -14.90
C LEU A 95 15.77 7.48 -14.99
N ARG A 96 16.27 6.97 -13.84
CA ARG A 96 17.33 5.96 -13.81
C ARG A 96 16.77 4.53 -13.87
N SER A 97 17.44 3.69 -14.62
CA SER A 97 17.15 2.26 -14.69
C SER A 97 17.60 1.51 -13.42
N LEU A 98 17.12 0.27 -13.24
CA LEU A 98 17.62 -0.65 -12.20
C LEU A 98 19.14 -0.80 -12.23
N PHE A 99 19.75 -0.81 -13.42
CA PHE A 99 21.19 -1.01 -13.59
C PHE A 99 22.01 0.18 -13.13
N GLU A 100 21.43 1.38 -13.15
CA GLU A 100 22.05 2.64 -12.72
C GLU A 100 21.80 2.92 -11.22
N ALA A 101 20.67 2.45 -10.66
CA ALA A 101 20.22 2.81 -9.30
C ALA A 101 19.66 1.60 -8.54
N ARG A 102 20.39 0.47 -8.49
CA ARG A 102 19.92 -0.79 -7.88
C ARG A 102 19.39 -0.63 -6.47
N ASP A 103 20.09 0.12 -5.63
CA ASP A 103 19.73 0.31 -4.24
C ASP A 103 18.40 1.04 -4.10
N VAL A 104 18.12 2.00 -4.99
CA VAL A 104 16.84 2.71 -5.04
C VAL A 104 15.70 1.76 -5.39
N TYR A 105 15.89 0.90 -6.40
CA TYR A 105 14.87 -0.10 -6.77
C TYR A 105 14.57 -1.08 -5.64
N ILE A 106 15.57 -1.50 -4.88
CA ILE A 106 15.38 -2.33 -3.68
C ILE A 106 14.67 -1.54 -2.60
N GLN A 107 15.13 -0.33 -2.29
CA GLN A 107 14.59 0.52 -1.22
C GLN A 107 13.10 0.84 -1.41
N VAL A 108 12.66 1.11 -2.63
CA VAL A 108 11.25 1.43 -2.92
C VAL A 108 10.35 0.19 -3.06
N SER A 109 10.91 -1.00 -2.95
CA SER A 109 10.20 -2.28 -3.11
C SER A 109 9.85 -2.89 -1.76
N PRO A 110 8.62 -2.74 -1.26
CA PRO A 110 8.26 -3.22 0.09
C PRO A 110 8.38 -4.74 0.26
N THR A 111 8.42 -5.52 -0.80
CA THR A 111 8.65 -6.97 -0.72
C THR A 111 9.99 -7.31 -0.03
N PHE A 112 11.02 -6.48 -0.18
CA PHE A 112 12.32 -6.70 0.49
C PHE A 112 12.31 -6.34 1.99
N PHE A 113 11.22 -5.75 2.48
CA PHE A 113 11.02 -5.33 3.87
C PHE A 113 9.75 -5.92 4.47
N ALA A 114 9.23 -6.98 3.86
CA ALA A 114 7.98 -7.63 4.28
C ALA A 114 8.07 -8.22 5.71
N ASP A 115 9.28 -8.54 6.16
CA ASP A 115 9.59 -8.98 7.53
C ASP A 115 9.38 -7.88 8.60
N ARG A 116 9.21 -6.63 8.18
CA ARG A 116 8.94 -5.48 9.05
C ARG A 116 7.47 -5.09 9.11
N VAL A 117 6.62 -5.70 8.27
CA VAL A 117 5.19 -5.44 8.27
C VAL A 117 4.55 -6.11 9.48
N ASN A 118 4.30 -5.32 10.53
CA ASN A 118 3.73 -5.77 11.79
C ASN A 118 2.20 -5.64 11.82
N GLU A 119 1.65 -4.66 11.11
CA GLU A 119 0.22 -4.40 11.03
C GLU A 119 -0.48 -5.33 10.04
N PRO A 120 -1.74 -5.68 10.31
CA PRO A 120 -2.55 -6.46 9.38
C PRO A 120 -2.69 -5.76 8.02
N VAL A 121 -2.39 -6.48 6.92
CA VAL A 121 -2.53 -5.95 5.56
C VAL A 121 -3.50 -6.79 4.73
N LEU A 122 -4.52 -6.11 4.15
CA LEU A 122 -5.40 -6.66 3.12
C LEU A 122 -4.86 -6.27 1.74
N ILE A 123 -4.59 -7.26 0.93
CA ILE A 123 -4.11 -7.09 -0.44
C ILE A 123 -5.25 -7.49 -1.38
N ILE A 124 -5.66 -6.60 -2.28
CA ILE A 124 -6.71 -6.87 -3.28
C ILE A 124 -6.15 -6.61 -4.67
N HIS A 125 -6.36 -7.53 -5.61
CA HIS A 125 -5.84 -7.40 -6.98
C HIS A 125 -6.80 -7.98 -8.01
N GLY A 126 -6.91 -7.33 -9.17
CA GLY A 126 -7.58 -7.89 -10.33
C GLY A 126 -6.74 -9.04 -10.92
N ASN A 127 -7.37 -10.21 -11.15
CA ASN A 127 -6.62 -11.38 -11.59
C ASN A 127 -6.06 -11.22 -13.01
N ASP A 128 -6.70 -10.38 -13.82
CA ASP A 128 -6.34 -10.11 -15.21
C ASP A 128 -5.67 -8.71 -15.37
N ASP A 129 -5.05 -8.19 -14.30
CA ASP A 129 -4.36 -6.88 -14.33
C ASP A 129 -3.31 -6.85 -15.43
N SER A 130 -3.59 -6.11 -16.48
CA SER A 130 -2.75 -5.97 -17.68
C SER A 130 -1.74 -4.84 -17.60
N ASN A 131 -1.74 -4.05 -16.51
CA ASN A 131 -0.76 -2.99 -16.30
C ASN A 131 0.62 -3.61 -16.01
N PRO A 132 1.61 -3.38 -16.89
CA PRO A 132 2.93 -4.02 -16.74
C PRO A 132 3.64 -3.63 -15.44
N GLY A 133 3.21 -2.52 -14.80
CA GLY A 133 3.74 -2.04 -13.52
C GLY A 133 3.22 -2.79 -12.29
N THR A 134 2.07 -3.44 -12.41
CA THR A 134 1.30 -3.97 -11.28
C THR A 134 0.76 -5.37 -11.53
N LEU A 135 1.46 -6.18 -12.32
CA LEU A 135 1.01 -7.56 -12.60
C LEU A 135 0.68 -8.32 -11.31
N THR A 136 -0.39 -9.10 -11.34
CA THR A 136 -1.01 -9.77 -10.18
C THR A 136 -0.02 -10.58 -9.33
N PHE A 137 0.97 -11.23 -9.96
CA PHE A 137 1.99 -12.01 -9.24
C PHE A 137 2.75 -11.19 -8.18
N GLN A 138 2.86 -9.87 -8.31
CA GLN A 138 3.52 -9.03 -7.32
C GLN A 138 2.75 -9.02 -5.98
N SER A 139 1.42 -9.04 -6.04
CA SER A 139 0.56 -9.18 -4.85
C SER A 139 0.72 -10.55 -4.20
N GLU A 140 0.81 -11.61 -5.01
CA GLU A 140 1.03 -12.96 -4.51
C GLU A 140 2.37 -13.08 -3.80
N VAL A 141 3.46 -12.59 -4.41
CA VAL A 141 4.80 -12.62 -3.80
C VAL A 141 4.86 -11.77 -2.52
N PHE A 142 4.27 -10.58 -2.52
CA PHE A 142 4.25 -9.75 -1.31
C PHE A 142 3.43 -10.38 -0.19
N PHE A 143 2.26 -10.97 -0.52
CA PHE A 143 1.45 -11.72 0.45
C PHE A 143 2.23 -12.88 1.08
N GLU A 144 2.91 -13.71 0.25
CA GLU A 144 3.72 -14.81 0.73
C GLU A 144 4.91 -14.34 1.59
N ALA A 145 5.54 -13.22 1.23
CA ALA A 145 6.64 -12.64 1.99
C ALA A 145 6.18 -12.18 3.39
N VAL A 146 5.07 -11.44 3.48
CA VAL A 146 4.51 -11.02 4.77
C VAL A 146 4.08 -12.21 5.61
N ARG A 147 3.37 -13.18 5.02
CA ARG A 147 2.91 -14.39 5.73
C ARG A 147 4.08 -15.26 6.18
N GLY A 148 5.06 -15.46 5.31
CA GLY A 148 6.26 -16.25 5.61
C GLY A 148 7.10 -15.65 6.73
N SER A 149 7.06 -14.32 6.89
CA SER A 149 7.71 -13.59 7.98
C SER A 149 6.89 -13.56 9.28
N GLY A 150 5.70 -14.18 9.31
CA GLY A 150 4.84 -14.26 10.50
C GLY A 150 3.81 -13.12 10.58
N GLY A 151 3.76 -12.22 9.61
CA GLY A 151 2.80 -11.12 9.55
C GLY A 151 1.36 -11.57 9.27
N THR A 152 0.41 -10.70 9.57
CA THR A 152 -1.02 -10.92 9.29
C THR A 152 -1.37 -10.33 7.93
N ALA A 153 -1.61 -11.19 6.94
CA ALA A 153 -2.01 -10.76 5.61
C ALA A 153 -3.20 -11.58 5.08
N ARG A 154 -4.02 -10.93 4.26
CA ARG A 154 -5.08 -11.53 3.44
C ARG A 154 -4.93 -11.09 2.00
N LEU A 155 -4.97 -12.05 1.07
CA LEU A 155 -5.00 -11.79 -0.36
C LEU A 155 -6.38 -12.08 -0.93
N VAL A 156 -6.92 -11.14 -1.70
CA VAL A 156 -8.17 -11.27 -2.46
C VAL A 156 -7.88 -11.03 -3.93
N LEU A 157 -8.06 -12.06 -4.75
CA LEU A 157 -7.95 -11.98 -6.19
C LEU A 157 -9.35 -11.88 -6.81
N LEU A 158 -9.57 -10.87 -7.63
CA LEU A 158 -10.85 -10.59 -8.28
C LEU A 158 -10.84 -11.19 -9.68
N PRO A 159 -11.63 -12.25 -9.96
CA PRO A 159 -11.68 -12.89 -11.26
C PRO A 159 -12.08 -11.90 -12.34
N TYR A 160 -11.40 -11.97 -13.50
CA TYR A 160 -11.70 -11.17 -14.69
C TYR A 160 -11.60 -9.65 -14.55
N GLU A 161 -11.08 -9.16 -13.40
CA GLU A 161 -10.83 -7.73 -13.20
C GLU A 161 -9.41 -7.36 -13.63
N ASP A 162 -9.32 -6.24 -14.32
CA ASP A 162 -8.08 -5.59 -14.73
C ASP A 162 -7.57 -4.66 -13.59
N HIS A 163 -6.67 -3.75 -13.90
CA HIS A 163 -6.11 -2.77 -12.96
C HIS A 163 -7.17 -1.94 -12.23
N GLY A 164 -8.26 -1.59 -12.91
CA GLY A 164 -9.45 -0.95 -12.34
C GLY A 164 -10.64 -1.91 -12.31
N TYR A 165 -11.25 -2.09 -11.15
CA TYR A 165 -12.37 -3.01 -10.96
C TYR A 165 -13.66 -2.43 -11.52
N ARG A 166 -14.40 -3.21 -12.32
CA ARG A 166 -15.56 -2.72 -13.09
C ARG A 166 -16.85 -3.46 -12.83
N SER A 167 -16.78 -4.77 -12.56
CA SER A 167 -18.01 -5.53 -12.29
C SER A 167 -18.61 -5.12 -10.96
N ARG A 168 -19.93 -5.07 -10.92
CA ARG A 168 -20.67 -4.72 -9.71
C ARG A 168 -20.32 -5.68 -8.57
N GLU A 169 -20.27 -6.95 -8.86
CA GLU A 169 -19.97 -8.02 -7.90
C GLU A 169 -18.59 -7.82 -7.27
N SER A 170 -17.57 -7.52 -8.08
CA SER A 170 -16.23 -7.24 -7.61
C SER A 170 -16.18 -5.98 -6.74
N ILE A 171 -16.85 -4.90 -7.18
CA ILE A 171 -16.90 -3.64 -6.42
C ILE A 171 -17.59 -3.84 -5.07
N GLU A 172 -18.75 -4.52 -5.04
CA GLU A 172 -19.47 -4.83 -3.80
C GLU A 172 -18.62 -5.71 -2.87
N HIS A 173 -17.92 -6.73 -3.41
CA HIS A 173 -17.02 -7.58 -2.65
C HIS A 173 -15.82 -6.81 -2.08
N VAL A 174 -15.20 -5.94 -2.88
CA VAL A 174 -14.10 -5.07 -2.43
C VAL A 174 -14.54 -4.18 -1.27
N ILE A 175 -15.71 -3.53 -1.40
CA ILE A 175 -16.24 -2.70 -0.32
C ILE A 175 -16.49 -3.52 0.94
N TRP A 176 -17.04 -4.72 0.80
CA TRP A 176 -17.30 -5.63 1.91
C TRP A 176 -16.01 -6.05 2.62
N GLU A 177 -14.97 -6.48 1.87
CA GLU A 177 -13.66 -6.87 2.41
C GLU A 177 -12.99 -5.71 3.16
N GLN A 178 -12.99 -4.51 2.58
CA GLN A 178 -12.39 -3.31 3.18
C GLN A 178 -13.07 -2.93 4.49
N MET A 179 -14.40 -2.93 4.50
CA MET A 179 -15.18 -2.58 5.69
C MET A 179 -14.92 -3.58 6.82
N ARG A 180 -14.96 -4.90 6.52
CA ARG A 180 -14.69 -5.94 7.51
C ARG A 180 -13.26 -5.87 8.04
N TRP A 181 -12.29 -5.58 7.15
CA TRP A 181 -10.88 -5.45 7.55
C TRP A 181 -10.69 -4.33 8.57
N PHE A 182 -11.20 -3.15 8.28
CA PHE A 182 -11.09 -2.03 9.18
C PHE A 182 -11.97 -2.17 10.43
N ASP A 183 -13.18 -2.71 10.32
CA ASP A 183 -14.03 -2.97 11.50
C ASP A 183 -13.31 -3.91 12.48
N LYS A 184 -12.62 -4.94 11.97
CA LYS A 184 -11.85 -5.86 12.80
C LYS A 184 -10.59 -5.23 13.39
N TYR A 185 -9.74 -4.65 12.56
CA TYR A 185 -8.38 -4.30 12.96
C TYR A 185 -8.21 -2.84 13.39
N VAL A 186 -9.05 -1.92 12.95
CA VAL A 186 -8.99 -0.51 13.33
C VAL A 186 -9.97 -0.22 14.47
N LYS A 187 -11.21 -0.74 14.40
CA LYS A 187 -12.18 -0.56 15.49
C LYS A 187 -12.04 -1.61 16.60
N GLY A 188 -11.50 -2.78 16.31
CA GLY A 188 -11.44 -3.91 17.24
C GLY A 188 -12.78 -4.63 17.42
N GLU A 189 -13.64 -4.62 16.38
CA GLU A 189 -14.92 -5.32 16.41
C GLU A 189 -14.71 -6.83 16.23
N GLU A 190 -15.33 -7.66 17.07
CA GLU A 190 -15.43 -9.10 16.83
C GLU A 190 -16.40 -9.35 15.67
N LEU A 191 -15.88 -9.90 14.57
CA LEU A 191 -16.67 -10.22 13.39
C LEU A 191 -17.10 -11.69 13.44
N PHE A 192 -18.40 -11.91 13.50
CA PHE A 192 -19.03 -13.23 13.42
C PHE A 192 -19.00 -13.79 11.99
#